data_bf33273f57c4c71891a55d0d415c8260
#
_entry.id   bf33273f57c4c71891a55d0d415c8260
#
_cell.length_a   1.000
_cell.length_b   1.000
_cell.length_c   1.000
_cell.angle_alpha   90.00
_cell.angle_beta   90.00
_cell.angle_gamma   90.00
#
_symmetry.space_group_name_H-M   'P 1'
#
loop_
_entity.id
_entity.type
_entity.pdbx_description
1 polymer ?
#
loop_
_entity_poly.entity_id
_entity_poly.type
_entity_poly.pdbx_seq_one_letter_code
_entity_poly.pdbx_strand_id
1 'polypeptide(L)'
;MTFFQAVILGFIEGLTEFLPVSSTAHLILATKWLGIAETDFVKSFVVVIQFGAILAVIWLYRKRLWQEPALWRRALTAFLPTAIIGFLLYKLIKGFLFESELVILLALTLGGLILIVFERWHRAGEQNTISAKQALIIGGAQALAVIPGVSRAAATIVGGLALGLSRRAIVEFSFILAIPTMLAATSYDLWQSGASFAPDDWFLLLVGLITAFISALIGIKFFLRLIERRSFIAFGLY
;
A
#
# COMPACT_ATOMS: atom_id res chain seq x y z
N MET A 1 -19.67 -6.33 11.64
CA MET A 1 -18.26 -6.40 12.14
C MET A 1 -18.23 -5.99 13.60
N THR A 2 -17.37 -6.60 14.42
CA THR A 2 -17.22 -6.27 15.84
C THR A 2 -16.05 -5.31 16.08
N PHE A 3 -15.98 -4.69 17.27
CA PHE A 3 -14.86 -3.87 17.69
C PHE A 3 -13.51 -4.60 17.59
N PHE A 4 -13.43 -5.84 18.10
CA PHE A 4 -12.20 -6.63 18.04
C PHE A 4 -11.76 -6.97 16.62
N GLN A 5 -12.72 -7.24 15.73
CA GLN A 5 -12.42 -7.45 14.32
C GLN A 5 -11.85 -6.19 13.66
N ALA A 6 -12.39 -5.00 13.97
CA ALA A 6 -11.86 -3.73 13.48
C ALA A 6 -10.43 -3.47 13.98
N VAL A 7 -10.13 -3.78 15.26
CA VAL A 7 -8.77 -3.68 15.82
C VAL A 7 -7.82 -4.63 15.12
N ILE A 8 -8.20 -5.91 14.92
CA ILE A 8 -7.34 -6.90 14.26
C ILE A 8 -7.03 -6.48 12.82
N LEU A 9 -8.04 -6.07 12.06
CA LEU A 9 -7.85 -5.63 10.68
C LEU A 9 -6.98 -4.37 10.61
N GLY A 10 -7.21 -3.38 11.48
CA GLY A 10 -6.36 -2.19 11.56
C GLY A 10 -4.91 -2.52 11.92
N PHE A 11 -4.69 -3.48 12.82
CA PHE A 11 -3.35 -3.94 13.19
C PHE A 11 -2.63 -4.61 12.01
N ILE A 12 -3.31 -5.52 11.31
CA ILE A 12 -2.78 -6.18 10.11
C ILE A 12 -2.44 -5.13 9.04
N GLU A 13 -3.36 -4.21 8.78
CA GLU A 13 -3.15 -3.14 7.79
C GLU A 13 -1.90 -2.34 8.09
N GLY A 14 -1.80 -1.77 9.30
CA GLY A 14 -0.66 -0.91 9.65
C GLY A 14 0.68 -1.64 9.62
N LEU A 15 0.73 -2.93 9.94
CA LEU A 15 1.96 -3.70 9.86
C LEU A 15 2.35 -4.05 8.42
N THR A 16 1.37 -4.37 7.56
CA THR A 16 1.63 -4.95 6.25
C THR A 16 1.62 -3.95 5.09
N GLU A 17 1.00 -2.77 5.23
CA GLU A 17 0.83 -1.81 4.15
C GLU A 17 2.16 -1.37 3.51
N PHE A 18 3.19 -1.19 4.32
CA PHE A 18 4.49 -0.71 3.85
C PHE A 18 5.47 -1.82 3.51
N LEU A 19 5.16 -3.06 3.88
CA LEU A 19 5.93 -4.24 3.53
C LEU A 19 5.58 -4.71 2.11
N PRO A 20 6.52 -5.29 1.37
CA PRO A 20 6.24 -5.77 0.02
C PRO A 20 5.50 -7.14 0.01
N VAL A 21 4.39 -7.26 0.80
CA VAL A 21 3.64 -8.51 1.03
C VAL A 21 2.15 -8.41 0.71
N SER A 22 1.66 -7.27 0.18
CA SER A 22 0.25 -7.01 -0.12
C SER A 22 -0.69 -7.02 1.09
N SER A 23 -0.85 -5.85 1.74
CA SER A 23 -1.79 -5.66 2.85
C SER A 23 -3.23 -6.04 2.47
N THR A 24 -3.67 -5.69 1.26
CA THR A 24 -5.00 -6.03 0.76
C THR A 24 -5.26 -7.54 0.77
N ALA A 25 -4.30 -8.36 0.33
CA ALA A 25 -4.45 -9.81 0.39
C ALA A 25 -4.55 -10.31 1.84
N HIS A 26 -3.75 -9.76 2.76
CA HIS A 26 -3.82 -10.09 4.18
C HIS A 26 -5.17 -9.73 4.80
N LEU A 27 -5.71 -8.55 4.47
CA LEU A 27 -7.01 -8.13 4.96
C LEU A 27 -8.14 -9.02 4.43
N ILE A 28 -8.11 -9.41 3.14
CA ILE A 28 -9.11 -10.31 2.55
C ILE A 28 -9.04 -11.70 3.23
N LEU A 29 -7.86 -12.23 3.46
CA LEU A 29 -7.71 -13.49 4.19
C LEU A 29 -8.17 -13.37 5.64
N ALA A 30 -7.81 -12.29 6.32
CA ALA A 30 -8.19 -12.05 7.71
C ALA A 30 -9.70 -11.87 7.87
N THR A 31 -10.40 -11.18 6.95
CA THR A 31 -11.86 -11.07 6.98
C THR A 31 -12.55 -12.44 6.88
N LYS A 32 -12.04 -13.32 6.01
CA LYS A 32 -12.53 -14.69 5.88
C LYS A 32 -12.29 -15.53 7.13
N TRP A 33 -11.07 -15.52 7.66
CA TRP A 33 -10.74 -16.27 8.89
C TRP A 33 -11.51 -15.81 10.11
N LEU A 34 -11.81 -14.51 10.19
CA LEU A 34 -12.61 -13.93 11.27
C LEU A 34 -14.12 -14.11 11.06
N GLY A 35 -14.55 -14.78 9.98
CA GLY A 35 -15.97 -14.98 9.68
C GLY A 35 -16.75 -13.69 9.45
N ILE A 36 -16.08 -12.62 8.95
CA ILE A 36 -16.71 -11.34 8.68
C ILE A 36 -17.48 -11.44 7.37
N ALA A 37 -18.80 -11.17 7.40
CA ALA A 37 -19.61 -11.15 6.20
C ALA A 37 -19.13 -10.09 5.20
N GLU A 38 -19.07 -10.45 3.92
CA GLU A 38 -18.71 -9.52 2.85
C GLU A 38 -19.87 -8.56 2.58
N THR A 39 -19.83 -7.40 3.22
CA THR A 39 -20.75 -6.28 3.01
C THR A 39 -20.03 -5.12 2.32
N ASP A 40 -20.78 -4.20 1.72
CA ASP A 40 -20.21 -2.99 1.13
C ASP A 40 -19.44 -2.17 2.16
N PHE A 41 -19.90 -2.14 3.41
CA PHE A 41 -19.17 -1.53 4.52
C PHE A 41 -17.80 -2.19 4.73
N VAL A 42 -17.72 -3.53 4.78
CA VAL A 42 -16.44 -4.23 5.01
C VAL A 42 -15.48 -4.01 3.84
N LYS A 43 -15.96 -3.99 2.60
CA LYS A 43 -15.17 -3.66 1.41
C LYS A 43 -14.59 -2.24 1.52
N SER A 44 -15.41 -1.27 1.91
CA SER A 44 -14.96 0.12 2.13
C SER A 44 -14.06 0.25 3.36
N PHE A 45 -14.35 -0.47 4.45
CA PHE A 45 -13.51 -0.48 5.65
C PHE A 45 -12.06 -0.86 5.32
N VAL A 46 -11.84 -1.93 4.54
CA VAL A 46 -10.50 -2.37 4.10
C VAL A 46 -9.77 -1.29 3.31
N VAL A 47 -10.47 -0.51 2.50
CA VAL A 47 -9.88 0.60 1.74
C VAL A 47 -9.58 1.80 2.64
N VAL A 48 -10.52 2.15 3.51
CA VAL A 48 -10.43 3.38 4.32
C VAL A 48 -9.38 3.28 5.41
N ILE A 49 -9.22 2.11 6.07
CA ILE A 49 -8.22 1.96 7.14
C ILE A 49 -6.77 2.09 6.64
N GLN A 50 -6.51 1.92 5.34
CA GLN A 50 -5.22 2.20 4.73
C GLN A 50 -4.80 3.66 4.94
N PHE A 51 -5.76 4.58 4.97
CA PHE A 51 -5.48 5.97 5.28
C PHE A 51 -4.93 6.16 6.70
N GLY A 52 -5.32 5.33 7.67
CA GLY A 52 -4.72 5.30 8.99
C GLY A 52 -3.20 5.05 8.94
N ALA A 53 -2.78 4.06 8.14
CA ALA A 53 -1.36 3.78 7.91
C ALA A 53 -0.65 4.98 7.24
N ILE A 54 -1.30 5.66 6.29
CA ILE A 54 -0.75 6.85 5.63
C ILE A 54 -0.54 8.02 6.60
N LEU A 55 -1.43 8.22 7.56
CA LEU A 55 -1.25 9.23 8.60
C LEU A 55 0.06 9.00 9.39
N ALA A 56 0.49 7.74 9.58
CA ALA A 56 1.77 7.42 10.20
C ALA A 56 2.96 7.90 9.35
N VAL A 57 2.89 7.76 8.01
CA VAL A 57 3.91 8.31 7.10
C VAL A 57 3.95 9.83 7.20
N ILE A 58 2.80 10.49 7.11
CA ILE A 58 2.72 11.96 7.22
C ILE A 58 3.34 12.41 8.55
N TRP A 59 3.03 11.73 9.65
CA TRP A 59 3.59 12.05 10.95
C TRP A 59 5.11 11.87 11.02
N LEU A 60 5.63 10.75 10.54
CA LEU A 60 7.07 10.44 10.59
C LEU A 60 7.88 11.35 9.67
N TYR A 61 7.35 11.64 8.47
CA TYR A 61 8.05 12.42 7.45
C TYR A 61 7.63 13.91 7.42
N ARG A 62 6.82 14.41 8.37
CA ARG A 62 6.25 15.77 8.38
C ARG A 62 7.28 16.87 8.15
N LYS A 63 8.46 16.79 8.77
CA LYS A 63 9.53 17.80 8.59
C LYS A 63 10.05 17.78 7.14
N ARG A 64 10.33 16.60 6.62
CA ARG A 64 10.85 16.41 5.28
C ARG A 64 9.83 16.82 4.20
N LEU A 65 8.57 16.47 4.41
CA LEU A 65 7.47 16.84 3.53
C LEU A 65 7.29 18.37 3.45
N TRP A 66 7.54 19.07 4.55
CA TRP A 66 7.47 20.54 4.59
C TRP A 66 8.69 21.21 3.98
N GLN A 67 9.89 20.65 4.17
CA GLN A 67 11.15 21.23 3.75
C GLN A 67 11.54 20.92 2.31
N GLU A 68 11.01 19.83 1.73
CA GLU A 68 11.38 19.36 0.40
C GLU A 68 10.19 19.38 -0.59
N PRO A 69 9.76 20.55 -1.11
CA PRO A 69 8.63 20.63 -2.05
C PRO A 69 8.87 19.85 -3.35
N ALA A 70 10.13 19.64 -3.72
CA ALA A 70 10.50 18.81 -4.86
C ALA A 70 10.09 17.34 -4.68
N LEU A 71 10.04 16.85 -3.44
CA LEU A 71 9.61 15.50 -3.10
C LEU A 71 8.12 15.30 -3.40
N TRP A 72 7.28 16.27 -3.04
CA TRP A 72 5.87 16.28 -3.38
C TRP A 72 5.62 16.28 -4.89
N ARG A 73 6.33 17.12 -5.63
CA ARG A 73 6.20 17.15 -7.10
C ARG A 73 6.52 15.79 -7.72
N ARG A 74 7.57 15.12 -7.24
CA ARG A 74 7.94 13.76 -7.70
C ARG A 74 6.90 12.72 -7.31
N ALA A 75 6.37 12.78 -6.07
CA ALA A 75 5.30 11.89 -5.62
C ALA A 75 4.02 12.06 -6.45
N LEU A 76 3.61 13.30 -6.72
CA LEU A 76 2.47 13.60 -7.58
C LEU A 76 2.71 13.15 -9.03
N THR A 77 3.93 13.35 -9.57
CA THR A 77 4.29 12.83 -10.90
C THR A 77 4.18 11.31 -10.97
N ALA A 78 4.68 10.60 -9.94
CA ALA A 78 4.57 9.15 -9.85
C ALA A 78 3.14 8.66 -9.61
N PHE A 79 2.29 9.46 -8.98
CA PHE A 79 0.89 9.13 -8.76
C PHE A 79 0.06 9.14 -10.08
N LEU A 80 0.39 9.99 -11.05
CA LEU A 80 -0.41 10.17 -12.27
C LEU A 80 -0.73 8.88 -13.04
N PRO A 81 0.22 7.98 -13.34
CA PRO A 81 -0.10 6.73 -14.04
C PRO A 81 -1.10 5.87 -13.28
N THR A 82 -0.91 5.74 -11.96
CA THR A 82 -1.82 4.96 -11.11
C THR A 82 -3.20 5.59 -11.03
N ALA A 83 -3.28 6.92 -10.93
CA ALA A 83 -4.56 7.64 -10.90
C ALA A 83 -5.36 7.42 -12.18
N ILE A 84 -4.71 7.55 -13.34
CA ILE A 84 -5.34 7.36 -14.65
C ILE A 84 -5.83 5.92 -14.79
N ILE A 85 -4.97 4.94 -14.56
CA ILE A 85 -5.30 3.52 -14.73
C ILE A 85 -6.34 3.08 -13.69
N GLY A 86 -6.19 3.48 -12.44
CA GLY A 86 -7.13 3.17 -11.36
C GLY A 86 -8.53 3.74 -11.63
N PHE A 87 -8.60 4.98 -12.12
CA PHE A 87 -9.88 5.61 -12.48
C PHE A 87 -10.55 4.91 -13.66
N LEU A 88 -9.80 4.63 -14.73
CA LEU A 88 -10.35 3.97 -15.93
C LEU A 88 -10.81 2.53 -15.64
N LEU A 89 -10.10 1.83 -14.78
CA LEU A 89 -10.37 0.42 -14.48
C LEU A 89 -11.17 0.21 -13.18
N TYR A 90 -11.62 1.26 -12.52
CA TYR A 90 -12.29 1.19 -11.19
C TYR A 90 -13.42 0.15 -11.13
N LYS A 91 -14.33 0.18 -12.12
CA LYS A 91 -15.46 -0.76 -12.18
C LYS A 91 -15.01 -2.22 -12.33
N LEU A 92 -13.99 -2.46 -13.15
CA LEU A 92 -13.41 -3.79 -13.35
C LEU A 92 -12.73 -4.27 -12.07
N ILE A 93 -11.99 -3.39 -11.40
CA ILE A 93 -11.25 -3.70 -10.17
C ILE A 93 -12.24 -4.07 -9.07
N LYS A 94 -13.21 -3.20 -8.78
CA LYS A 94 -14.17 -3.39 -7.67
C LYS A 94 -15.18 -4.51 -7.93
N GLY A 95 -15.61 -4.69 -9.19
CA GLY A 95 -16.66 -5.64 -9.55
C GLY A 95 -16.19 -7.05 -9.90
N PHE A 96 -14.90 -7.24 -10.23
CA PHE A 96 -14.41 -8.55 -10.67
C PHE A 96 -13.10 -8.96 -10.01
N LEU A 97 -12.10 -8.07 -9.97
CA LEU A 97 -10.77 -8.45 -9.51
C LEU A 97 -10.72 -8.67 -7.99
N PHE A 98 -11.43 -7.85 -7.20
CA PHE A 98 -11.47 -7.97 -5.73
C PHE A 98 -12.15 -9.25 -5.26
N GLU A 99 -13.07 -9.80 -6.04
CA GLU A 99 -13.82 -11.01 -5.69
C GLU A 99 -13.12 -12.31 -6.13
N SER A 100 -12.07 -12.19 -6.97
CA SER A 100 -11.37 -13.35 -7.50
C SER A 100 -10.20 -13.79 -6.64
N GLU A 101 -10.39 -14.82 -5.81
CA GLU A 101 -9.32 -15.44 -5.02
C GLU A 101 -8.14 -15.90 -5.89
N LEU A 102 -8.44 -16.41 -7.09
CA LEU A 102 -7.41 -16.86 -8.02
C LEU A 102 -6.50 -15.71 -8.45
N VAL A 103 -7.07 -14.53 -8.74
CA VAL A 103 -6.29 -13.34 -9.10
C VAL A 103 -5.37 -12.95 -7.94
N ILE A 104 -5.88 -12.95 -6.71
CA ILE A 104 -5.11 -12.59 -5.52
C ILE A 104 -3.97 -13.59 -5.30
N LEU A 105 -4.22 -14.89 -5.38
CA LEU A 105 -3.22 -15.95 -5.21
C LEU A 105 -2.14 -15.89 -6.30
N LEU A 106 -2.53 -15.71 -7.56
CA LEU A 106 -1.59 -15.56 -8.66
C LEU A 106 -0.75 -14.29 -8.49
N ALA A 107 -1.36 -13.17 -8.11
CA ALA A 107 -0.65 -11.91 -7.91
C ALA A 107 0.37 -12.00 -6.75
N LEU A 108 0.01 -12.65 -5.63
CA LEU A 108 0.92 -12.92 -4.52
C LEU A 108 2.08 -13.83 -4.95
N THR A 109 1.77 -14.95 -5.61
CA THR A 109 2.79 -15.92 -6.05
C THR A 109 3.76 -15.29 -7.04
N LEU A 110 3.25 -14.63 -8.08
CA LEU A 110 4.07 -13.97 -9.08
C LEU A 110 4.86 -12.80 -8.48
N GLY A 111 4.24 -12.01 -7.60
CA GLY A 111 4.92 -10.92 -6.89
C GLY A 111 6.07 -11.42 -6.02
N GLY A 112 5.86 -12.50 -5.27
CA GLY A 112 6.89 -13.16 -4.46
C GLY A 112 8.04 -13.70 -5.32
N LEU A 113 7.73 -14.39 -6.42
CA LEU A 113 8.75 -14.89 -7.37
C LEU A 113 9.55 -13.75 -8.00
N ILE A 114 8.88 -12.68 -8.43
CA ILE A 114 9.55 -11.48 -8.97
C ILE A 114 10.50 -10.89 -7.94
N LEU A 115 10.09 -10.73 -6.69
CA LEU A 115 10.97 -10.23 -5.62
C LEU A 115 12.21 -11.11 -5.43
N ILE A 116 12.04 -12.44 -5.40
CA ILE A 116 13.14 -13.40 -5.22
C ILE A 116 14.12 -13.33 -6.40
N VAL A 117 13.59 -13.41 -7.62
CA VAL A 117 14.40 -13.41 -8.85
C VAL A 117 15.12 -12.08 -9.01
N PHE A 118 14.38 -10.97 -8.84
CA PHE A 118 14.94 -9.63 -8.95
C PHE A 118 16.07 -9.40 -7.95
N GLU A 119 15.88 -9.75 -6.68
CA GLU A 119 16.88 -9.57 -5.63
C GLU A 119 18.14 -10.42 -5.82
N ARG A 120 18.02 -11.59 -6.48
CA ARG A 120 19.18 -12.45 -6.79
C ARG A 120 20.04 -11.91 -7.94
N TRP A 121 19.40 -11.25 -8.91
CA TRP A 121 20.08 -10.85 -10.13
C TRP A 121 20.41 -9.36 -10.18
N HIS A 122 19.73 -8.55 -9.39
CA HIS A 122 19.89 -7.11 -9.39
C HIS A 122 20.54 -6.62 -8.09
N ARG A 123 21.60 -5.82 -8.24
CA ARG A 123 22.21 -5.12 -7.10
C ARG A 123 21.59 -3.74 -6.98
N ALA A 124 21.23 -3.36 -5.75
CA ALA A 124 20.74 -2.02 -5.48
C ALA A 124 21.79 -0.98 -5.89
N GLY A 125 21.35 0.08 -6.55
CA GLY A 125 22.22 1.22 -6.87
C GLY A 125 22.52 2.07 -5.64
N GLU A 126 23.29 3.13 -5.87
CA GLU A 126 23.69 4.09 -4.83
C GLU A 126 22.98 5.44 -4.95
N GLN A 127 22.16 5.61 -5.99
CA GLN A 127 21.49 6.88 -6.24
C GLN A 127 20.41 7.16 -5.19
N ASN A 128 20.54 8.29 -4.50
CA ASN A 128 19.61 8.69 -3.43
C ASN A 128 18.61 9.78 -3.87
N THR A 129 18.78 10.36 -5.05
CA THR A 129 17.86 11.37 -5.58
C THR A 129 17.05 10.81 -6.74
N ILE A 130 15.75 11.10 -6.76
CA ILE A 130 14.84 10.59 -7.78
C ILE A 130 14.54 11.72 -8.77
N SER A 131 14.80 11.52 -10.05
CA SER A 131 14.40 12.46 -11.11
C SER A 131 12.90 12.35 -11.42
N ALA A 132 12.35 13.38 -12.08
CA ALA A 132 10.93 13.33 -12.51
C ALA A 132 10.64 12.17 -13.48
N LYS A 133 11.60 11.83 -14.37
CA LYS A 133 11.49 10.70 -15.28
C LYS A 133 11.44 9.37 -14.52
N GLN A 134 12.32 9.18 -13.53
CA GLN A 134 12.30 8.00 -12.69
C GLN A 134 11.00 7.92 -11.87
N ALA A 135 10.52 9.05 -11.33
CA ALA A 135 9.25 9.10 -10.61
C ALA A 135 8.08 8.62 -11.49
N LEU A 136 8.01 9.05 -12.75
CA LEU A 136 6.98 8.62 -13.70
C LEU A 136 7.06 7.10 -13.98
N ILE A 137 8.26 6.56 -14.16
CA ILE A 137 8.47 5.11 -14.40
C ILE A 137 8.07 4.31 -13.16
N ILE A 138 8.45 4.77 -11.95
CA ILE A 138 8.04 4.16 -10.69
C ILE A 138 6.51 4.17 -10.56
N GLY A 139 5.88 5.27 -10.96
CA GLY A 139 4.42 5.38 -11.00
C GLY A 139 3.77 4.40 -11.99
N GLY A 140 4.41 4.16 -13.14
CA GLY A 140 3.99 3.12 -14.08
C GLY A 140 4.08 1.72 -13.47
N ALA A 141 5.16 1.42 -12.74
CA ALA A 141 5.28 0.18 -11.97
C ALA A 141 4.20 0.08 -10.88
N GLN A 142 3.94 1.19 -10.14
CA GLN A 142 2.88 1.24 -9.14
C GLN A 142 1.50 0.93 -9.73
N ALA A 143 1.25 1.31 -10.97
CA ALA A 143 -0.05 1.09 -11.60
C ALA A 143 -0.42 -0.41 -11.70
N LEU A 144 0.55 -1.33 -11.65
CA LEU A 144 0.28 -2.76 -11.54
C LEU A 144 -0.43 -3.13 -10.22
N ALA A 145 -0.29 -2.32 -9.19
CA ALA A 145 -0.92 -2.54 -7.89
C ALA A 145 -2.42 -2.24 -7.86
N VAL A 146 -3.04 -1.82 -8.97
CA VAL A 146 -4.50 -1.82 -9.12
C VAL A 146 -5.06 -3.25 -9.14
N ILE A 147 -4.22 -4.25 -9.47
CA ILE A 147 -4.57 -5.67 -9.41
C ILE A 147 -4.49 -6.11 -7.94
N PRO A 148 -5.59 -6.59 -7.33
CA PRO A 148 -5.59 -7.08 -5.95
C PRO A 148 -4.59 -8.22 -5.76
N GLY A 149 -3.82 -8.17 -4.66
CA GLY A 149 -2.73 -9.11 -4.42
C GLY A 149 -1.36 -8.60 -4.88
N VAL A 150 -1.28 -7.70 -5.86
CA VAL A 150 -0.03 -7.02 -6.19
C VAL A 150 0.29 -6.01 -5.08
N SER A 151 1.42 -6.21 -4.42
CA SER A 151 1.91 -5.25 -3.43
C SER A 151 2.34 -3.94 -4.09
N ARG A 152 1.69 -2.83 -3.74
CA ARG A 152 2.06 -1.48 -4.16
C ARG A 152 3.53 -1.19 -3.77
N ALA A 153 3.91 -1.54 -2.53
CA ALA A 153 5.28 -1.38 -2.05
C ALA A 153 6.27 -2.21 -2.86
N ALA A 154 5.96 -3.47 -3.16
CA ALA A 154 6.81 -4.32 -4.00
C ALA A 154 7.00 -3.73 -5.40
N ALA A 155 5.91 -3.33 -6.07
CA ALA A 155 5.95 -2.77 -7.41
C ALA A 155 6.82 -1.50 -7.49
N THR A 156 6.65 -0.57 -6.56
CA THR A 156 7.44 0.67 -6.51
C THR A 156 8.90 0.42 -6.17
N ILE A 157 9.18 -0.48 -5.21
CA ILE A 157 10.54 -0.83 -4.78
C ILE A 157 11.30 -1.48 -5.94
N VAL A 158 10.73 -2.51 -6.58
CA VAL A 158 11.35 -3.17 -7.73
C VAL A 158 11.57 -2.18 -8.87
N GLY A 159 10.56 -1.36 -9.20
CA GLY A 159 10.67 -0.34 -10.24
C GLY A 159 11.79 0.68 -9.97
N GLY A 160 11.95 1.12 -8.74
CA GLY A 160 13.00 2.08 -8.38
C GLY A 160 14.40 1.46 -8.30
N LEU A 161 14.51 0.25 -7.77
CA LEU A 161 15.79 -0.48 -7.75
C LEU A 161 16.29 -0.75 -9.17
N ALA A 162 15.40 -1.15 -10.10
CA ALA A 162 15.72 -1.34 -11.51
C ALA A 162 16.26 -0.06 -12.19
N LEU A 163 15.95 1.11 -11.64
CA LEU A 163 16.44 2.41 -12.10
C LEU A 163 17.74 2.86 -11.40
N GLY A 164 18.38 1.98 -10.61
CA GLY A 164 19.65 2.27 -9.93
C GLY A 164 19.51 3.08 -8.64
N LEU A 165 18.30 3.18 -8.07
CA LEU A 165 18.10 3.83 -6.77
C LEU A 165 18.61 2.95 -5.62
N SER A 166 19.05 3.59 -4.54
CA SER A 166 19.39 2.90 -3.31
C SER A 166 18.13 2.33 -2.64
N ARG A 167 18.27 1.22 -1.91
CA ARG A 167 17.15 0.58 -1.18
C ARG A 167 16.40 1.57 -0.29
N ARG A 168 17.14 2.36 0.48
CA ARG A 168 16.58 3.32 1.40
C ARG A 168 15.80 4.42 0.66
N ALA A 169 16.39 4.99 -0.40
CA ALA A 169 15.76 6.05 -1.17
C ALA A 169 14.43 5.62 -1.78
N ILE A 170 14.38 4.43 -2.40
CA ILE A 170 13.14 3.96 -3.02
C ILE A 170 12.09 3.54 -2.00
N VAL A 171 12.46 2.92 -0.88
CA VAL A 171 11.51 2.55 0.17
C VAL A 171 10.90 3.80 0.80
N GLU A 172 11.69 4.80 1.16
CA GLU A 172 11.18 6.07 1.68
C GLU A 172 10.28 6.79 0.65
N PHE A 173 10.68 6.78 -0.62
CA PHE A 173 9.86 7.36 -1.69
C PHE A 173 8.54 6.60 -1.89
N SER A 174 8.56 5.26 -1.82
CA SER A 174 7.35 4.44 -1.88
C SER A 174 6.34 4.80 -0.78
N PHE A 175 6.82 5.07 0.44
CA PHE A 175 5.96 5.53 1.54
C PHE A 175 5.32 6.90 1.23
N ILE A 176 6.11 7.83 0.71
CA ILE A 176 5.61 9.17 0.40
C ILE A 176 4.64 9.14 -0.80
N LEU A 177 4.92 8.32 -1.80
CA LEU A 177 4.02 8.11 -2.95
C LEU A 177 2.68 7.46 -2.53
N ALA A 178 2.67 6.68 -1.44
CA ALA A 178 1.44 6.13 -0.89
C ALA A 178 0.47 7.24 -0.44
N ILE A 179 0.96 8.40 -0.01
CA ILE A 179 0.12 9.50 0.49
C ILE A 179 -0.92 9.93 -0.56
N PRO A 180 -0.56 10.44 -1.74
CA PRO A 180 -1.54 10.83 -2.74
C PRO A 180 -2.36 9.65 -3.26
N THR A 181 -1.75 8.45 -3.35
CA THR A 181 -2.41 7.26 -3.86
C THR A 181 -3.56 6.80 -2.96
N MET A 182 -3.28 6.62 -1.66
CA MET A 182 -4.28 6.15 -0.70
C MET A 182 -5.29 7.24 -0.34
N LEU A 183 -4.86 8.50 -0.28
CA LEU A 183 -5.80 9.61 -0.10
C LEU A 183 -6.84 9.65 -1.24
N ALA A 184 -6.41 9.49 -2.48
CA ALA A 184 -7.32 9.45 -3.62
C ALA A 184 -8.26 8.24 -3.55
N ALA A 185 -7.73 7.04 -3.26
CA ALA A 185 -8.51 5.81 -3.16
C ALA A 185 -9.55 5.90 -2.04
N THR A 186 -9.14 6.31 -0.83
CA THR A 186 -10.03 6.48 0.32
C THR A 186 -11.10 7.53 0.08
N SER A 187 -10.72 8.71 -0.45
CA SER A 187 -11.67 9.79 -0.72
C SER A 187 -12.69 9.37 -1.76
N TYR A 188 -12.26 8.66 -2.79
CA TYR A 188 -13.15 8.19 -3.85
C TYR A 188 -14.10 7.11 -3.33
N ASP A 189 -13.62 6.14 -2.54
CA ASP A 189 -14.47 5.09 -1.96
C ASP A 189 -15.49 5.66 -0.98
N LEU A 190 -15.09 6.57 -0.08
CA LEU A 190 -16.00 7.25 0.84
C LEU A 190 -17.06 8.09 0.12
N TRP A 191 -16.70 8.74 -0.98
CA TRP A 191 -17.66 9.48 -1.80
C TRP A 191 -18.71 8.55 -2.43
N GLN A 192 -18.29 7.37 -2.87
CA GLN A 192 -19.20 6.41 -3.51
C GLN A 192 -20.06 5.64 -2.50
N SER A 193 -19.55 5.30 -1.35
CA SER A 193 -20.16 4.33 -0.41
C SER A 193 -20.52 4.94 0.95
N GLY A 194 -19.91 6.04 1.35
CA GLY A 194 -20.03 6.58 2.72
C GLY A 194 -21.43 7.00 3.14
N ALA A 195 -22.30 7.38 2.18
CA ALA A 195 -23.67 7.76 2.47
C ALA A 195 -24.55 6.58 2.94
N SER A 196 -24.12 5.34 2.69
CA SER A 196 -24.86 4.13 3.08
C SER A 196 -24.45 3.57 4.45
N PHE A 197 -23.46 4.18 5.13
CA PHE A 197 -22.94 3.69 6.40
C PHE A 197 -23.87 4.03 7.57
N ALA A 198 -24.08 3.07 8.46
CA ALA A 198 -24.76 3.28 9.72
C ALA A 198 -23.86 4.08 10.70
N PRO A 199 -24.42 4.75 11.72
CA PRO A 199 -23.62 5.47 12.72
C PRO A 199 -22.53 4.62 13.38
N ASP A 200 -22.82 3.36 13.70
CA ASP A 200 -21.87 2.42 14.31
C ASP A 200 -20.71 2.06 13.38
N ASP A 201 -20.92 2.10 12.05
CA ASP A 201 -19.87 1.84 11.07
C ASP A 201 -18.77 2.90 11.13
N TRP A 202 -19.13 4.16 11.32
CA TRP A 202 -18.16 5.26 11.48
C TRP A 202 -17.28 5.09 12.72
N PHE A 203 -17.88 4.58 13.82
CA PHE A 203 -17.10 4.26 15.01
C PHE A 203 -16.08 3.14 14.74
N LEU A 204 -16.50 2.08 14.05
CA LEU A 204 -15.60 0.97 13.68
C LEU A 204 -14.49 1.43 12.71
N LEU A 205 -14.80 2.30 11.75
CA LEU A 205 -13.81 2.92 10.89
C LEU A 205 -12.77 3.72 11.69
N LEU A 206 -13.19 4.52 12.63
CA LEU A 206 -12.28 5.28 13.48
C LEU A 206 -11.37 4.37 14.29
N VAL A 207 -11.91 3.28 14.86
CA VAL A 207 -11.12 2.26 15.58
C VAL A 207 -10.06 1.64 14.65
N GLY A 208 -10.47 1.22 13.45
CA GLY A 208 -9.56 0.65 12.45
C GLY A 208 -8.46 1.64 12.03
N LEU A 209 -8.83 2.91 11.77
CA LEU A 209 -7.88 3.98 11.41
C LEU A 209 -6.84 4.23 12.51
N ILE A 210 -7.27 4.36 13.76
CA ILE A 210 -6.36 4.60 14.89
C ILE A 210 -5.42 3.40 15.06
N THR A 211 -5.95 2.19 14.98
CA THR A 211 -5.14 0.98 15.13
C THR A 211 -4.14 0.84 13.98
N ALA A 212 -4.57 1.10 12.75
CA ALA A 212 -3.67 1.10 11.59
C ALA A 212 -2.58 2.17 11.71
N PHE A 213 -2.92 3.37 12.18
CA PHE A 213 -1.95 4.42 12.44
C PHE A 213 -0.88 4.00 13.45
N ILE A 214 -1.28 3.46 14.60
CA ILE A 214 -0.36 3.07 15.67
C ILE A 214 0.53 1.91 15.22
N SER A 215 -0.05 0.87 14.61
CA SER A 215 0.71 -0.28 14.14
C SER A 215 1.63 0.07 12.96
N ALA A 216 1.24 1.00 12.09
CA ALA A 216 2.07 1.50 11.00
C ALA A 216 3.31 2.27 11.50
N LEU A 217 3.20 3.05 12.58
CA LEU A 217 4.37 3.70 13.20
C LEU A 217 5.44 2.69 13.61
N ILE A 218 5.02 1.52 14.09
CA ILE A 218 5.92 0.42 14.47
C ILE A 218 6.44 -0.28 13.21
N GLY A 219 5.54 -0.64 12.29
CA GLY A 219 5.84 -1.35 11.05
C GLY A 219 6.86 -0.61 10.17
N ILE A 220 6.69 0.70 9.95
CA ILE A 220 7.61 1.54 9.17
C ILE A 220 9.01 1.53 9.79
N LYS A 221 9.12 1.78 11.10
CA LYS A 221 10.42 1.80 11.79
C LYS A 221 11.11 0.43 11.74
N PHE A 222 10.35 -0.65 11.93
CA PHE A 222 10.85 -2.01 11.82
C PHE A 222 11.35 -2.29 10.41
N PHE A 223 10.56 -1.98 9.39
CA PHE A 223 10.89 -2.24 8.00
C PHE A 223 12.13 -1.48 7.54
N LEU A 224 12.26 -0.19 7.88
CA LEU A 224 13.45 0.60 7.55
C LEU A 224 14.74 -0.02 8.14
N ARG A 225 14.71 -0.50 9.38
CA ARG A 225 15.84 -1.21 9.99
C ARG A 225 16.13 -2.54 9.29
N LEU A 226 15.09 -3.24 8.87
CA LEU A 226 15.21 -4.55 8.24
C LEU A 226 15.89 -4.46 6.87
N ILE A 227 15.52 -3.48 6.03
CA ILE A 227 16.05 -3.32 4.68
C ILE A 227 17.54 -2.91 4.64
N GLU A 228 18.04 -2.34 5.73
CA GLU A 228 19.47 -2.01 5.86
C GLU A 228 20.34 -3.27 6.02
N ARG A 229 19.77 -4.37 6.51
CA ARG A 229 20.52 -5.59 6.89
C ARG A 229 20.09 -6.84 6.15
N ARG A 230 18.90 -6.86 5.53
CA ARG A 230 18.30 -8.05 4.93
C ARG A 230 17.86 -7.79 3.49
N SER A 231 17.84 -8.87 2.71
CA SER A 231 17.33 -8.84 1.34
C SER A 231 15.79 -8.92 1.31
N PHE A 232 15.18 -8.54 0.19
CA PHE A 232 13.75 -8.70 -0.01
C PHE A 232 13.31 -10.14 -0.26
N ILE A 233 14.25 -11.10 -0.37
CA ILE A 233 13.95 -12.53 -0.60
C ILE A 233 13.03 -13.08 0.49
N ALA A 234 13.24 -12.69 1.76
CA ALA A 234 12.40 -13.16 2.86
C ALA A 234 10.91 -12.81 2.65
N PHE A 235 10.61 -11.63 2.09
CA PHE A 235 9.24 -11.22 1.77
C PHE A 235 8.67 -11.96 0.56
N GLY A 236 9.52 -12.32 -0.39
CA GLY A 236 9.10 -13.14 -1.53
C GLY A 236 8.81 -14.59 -1.15
N LEU A 237 9.51 -15.13 -0.15
CA LEU A 237 9.25 -16.48 0.39
C LEU A 237 7.99 -16.53 1.26
N TYR A 238 7.71 -15.45 2.00
CA TYR A 238 6.52 -15.29 2.82
C TYR A 238 5.26 -15.21 1.96
#